data_bbd6ce86f1f591b5e6c27b4f742e699f
#
_entry.id   bbd6ce86f1f591b5e6c27b4f742e699f
#
_cell.length_a   1.000
_cell.length_b   1.000
_cell.length_c   1.000
_cell.angle_alpha   90.00
_cell.angle_beta   90.00
_cell.angle_gamma   90.00
#
_symmetry.space_group_name_H-M   'P 1'
#
loop_
_entity.id
_entity.type
_entity.pdbx_description
1 polymer ?
#
loop_
_entity_poly.entity_id
_entity_poly.type
_entity_poly.pdbx_seq_one_letter_code
_entity_poly.pdbx_strand_id
1 'polypeptide(L)'
;MAYEDRFGQQVQRPKYDCLLFDLDDTLYPLRSGLAKSCLQNIKDYMVEKLGIDSSKIDDLSNLLYKNYGTTMSGLRAIGYDFDYDEYHSFVHGRLPYENLKPDPILRNLLLSLPYRKLIFTNADKVHAVKALSRLGLEDCFEGIICFETLNPIHKSIISDDEDDIEFVGSTSTSNNSATNIQIFDIIDHFAKPNPNVLVLPKTPIVCKPSESAIEFALKIANLNPQRTLFFEDSVRNIQAGKRVGLDTVLVSKLEILFLF
;
A
#
# COMPACT_ATOMS: atom_id res chain seq x y z
N MET A 1 -24.82 50.29 33.44
CA MET A 1 -24.75 49.85 32.05
C MET A 1 -23.81 48.66 32.03
N ALA A 2 -24.36 47.46 31.94
CA ALA A 2 -23.59 46.24 31.88
C ALA A 2 -23.25 45.97 30.42
N TYR A 3 -21.98 45.92 30.09
CA TYR A 3 -21.49 45.42 28.78
C TYR A 3 -21.57 43.89 28.87
N GLU A 4 -22.58 43.31 28.24
CA GLU A 4 -22.64 41.87 27.98
C GLU A 4 -21.60 41.52 26.91
N ASP A 5 -20.57 40.78 27.34
CA ASP A 5 -19.60 40.13 26.50
C ASP A 5 -20.29 39.04 25.62
N ARG A 6 -20.73 39.43 24.42
CA ARG A 6 -21.23 38.50 23.40
C ARG A 6 -20.10 37.99 22.49
N PHE A 7 -19.10 37.42 23.04
CA PHE A 7 -18.17 36.56 22.30
C PHE A 7 -18.40 35.09 22.66
N GLY A 8 -19.56 34.58 22.28
CA GLY A 8 -19.73 33.15 22.09
C GLY A 8 -18.80 32.70 20.96
N GLN A 9 -17.56 32.37 21.28
CA GLN A 9 -16.69 31.64 20.36
C GLN A 9 -17.39 30.30 20.09
N GLN A 10 -18.07 30.20 18.94
CA GLN A 10 -18.39 28.91 18.37
C GLN A 10 -17.06 28.20 18.15
N VAL A 11 -16.73 27.27 19.05
CA VAL A 11 -15.63 26.34 18.83
C VAL A 11 -16.00 25.56 17.57
N GLN A 12 -15.48 26.01 16.42
CA GLN A 12 -15.66 25.27 15.18
C GLN A 12 -15.09 23.88 15.40
N ARG A 13 -15.93 22.86 15.35
CA ARG A 13 -15.47 21.49 15.41
C ARG A 13 -14.48 21.26 14.25
N PRO A 14 -13.34 20.61 14.51
CA PRO A 14 -12.38 20.32 13.46
C PRO A 14 -13.07 19.59 12.30
N LYS A 15 -12.74 19.95 11.07
CA LYS A 15 -13.29 19.31 9.88
C LYS A 15 -12.97 17.82 9.83
N TYR A 16 -11.79 17.43 10.28
CA TYR A 16 -11.30 16.05 10.24
C TYR A 16 -11.13 15.47 11.65
N ASP A 17 -11.27 14.15 11.74
CA ASP A 17 -10.96 13.37 12.94
C ASP A 17 -9.64 12.62 12.79
N CYS A 18 -9.25 12.30 11.54
CA CYS A 18 -8.05 11.55 11.22
C CYS A 18 -7.34 12.10 10.00
N LEU A 19 -6.02 12.07 10.05
CA LEU A 19 -5.10 12.26 8.94
C LEU A 19 -4.50 10.90 8.59
N LEU A 20 -4.75 10.44 7.37
CA LEU A 20 -4.25 9.18 6.85
C LEU A 20 -3.11 9.47 5.88
N PHE A 21 -1.96 8.85 6.08
CA PHE A 21 -0.76 9.13 5.28
C PHE A 21 -0.31 7.86 4.57
N ASP A 22 -0.08 7.97 3.28
CA ASP A 22 0.83 7.05 2.63
C ASP A 22 2.26 7.29 3.14
N LEU A 23 3.16 6.34 2.91
CA LEU A 23 4.52 6.37 3.43
C LEU A 23 5.53 6.75 2.35
N ASP A 24 5.62 5.91 1.31
CA ASP A 24 6.68 5.97 0.32
C ASP A 24 6.47 7.12 -0.67
N ASP A 25 7.50 7.95 -0.88
CA ASP A 25 7.43 9.17 -1.69
C ASP A 25 6.42 10.22 -1.18
N THR A 26 5.75 9.95 -0.05
CA THR A 26 4.82 10.85 0.64
C THR A 26 5.46 11.49 1.88
N LEU A 27 6.01 10.70 2.81
CA LEU A 27 6.69 11.21 4.02
C LEU A 27 8.17 11.49 3.82
N TYR A 28 8.72 11.04 2.72
CA TYR A 28 10.09 11.32 2.29
C TYR A 28 10.15 11.44 0.76
N PRO A 29 11.11 12.20 0.24
CA PRO A 29 11.10 12.54 -1.18
C PRO A 29 11.62 11.40 -2.06
N LEU A 30 11.13 11.32 -3.30
CA LEU A 30 11.59 10.39 -4.35
C LEU A 30 13.12 10.41 -4.54
N ARG A 31 13.77 11.57 -4.32
CA ARG A 31 15.24 11.71 -4.42
C ARG A 31 16.01 10.90 -3.38
N SER A 32 15.34 10.32 -2.38
CA SER A 32 15.96 9.35 -1.45
C SER A 32 16.55 8.14 -2.18
N GLY A 33 16.01 7.83 -3.37
CA GLY A 33 16.41 6.70 -4.20
C GLY A 33 15.78 5.36 -3.80
N LEU A 34 14.97 5.33 -2.73
CA LEU A 34 14.33 4.09 -2.29
C LEU A 34 13.40 3.52 -3.37
N ALA A 35 12.56 4.34 -3.98
CA ALA A 35 11.65 3.88 -5.04
C ALA A 35 12.41 3.29 -6.24
N LYS A 36 13.53 3.92 -6.66
CA LYS A 36 14.37 3.39 -7.74
C LYS A 36 14.97 2.04 -7.37
N SER A 37 15.49 1.92 -6.15
CA SER A 37 16.08 0.66 -5.66
C SER A 37 15.02 -0.42 -5.49
N CYS A 38 13.82 -0.05 -5.00
CA CYS A 38 12.68 -0.96 -4.90
C CYS A 38 12.29 -1.54 -6.26
N LEU A 39 12.14 -0.69 -7.28
CA LEU A 39 11.85 -1.13 -8.64
C LEU A 39 12.94 -2.08 -9.18
N GLN A 40 14.22 -1.78 -8.94
CA GLN A 40 15.31 -2.66 -9.37
C GLN A 40 15.24 -4.01 -8.64
N ASN A 41 15.06 -4.01 -7.31
CA ASN A 41 14.94 -5.25 -6.52
C ASN A 41 13.74 -6.11 -6.96
N ILE A 42 12.62 -5.48 -7.34
CA ILE A 42 11.45 -6.18 -7.90
C ILE A 42 11.83 -6.88 -9.21
N LYS A 43 12.53 -6.18 -10.12
CA LYS A 43 12.99 -6.75 -11.39
C LYS A 43 13.99 -7.89 -11.18
N ASP A 44 14.92 -7.71 -10.23
CA ASP A 44 15.88 -8.75 -9.85
C ASP A 44 15.17 -9.98 -9.29
N TYR A 45 14.15 -9.80 -8.43
CA TYR A 45 13.33 -10.89 -7.92
C TYR A 45 12.62 -11.66 -9.06
N MET A 46 12.06 -10.94 -10.01
CA MET A 46 11.37 -11.54 -11.16
C MET A 46 12.33 -12.42 -11.99
N VAL A 47 13.58 -11.99 -12.14
CA VAL A 47 14.60 -12.77 -12.87
C VAL A 47 15.16 -13.92 -12.00
N GLU A 48 15.67 -13.59 -10.82
CA GLU A 48 16.46 -14.52 -9.99
C GLU A 48 15.60 -15.58 -9.31
N LYS A 49 14.38 -15.22 -8.90
CA LYS A 49 13.50 -16.09 -8.12
C LYS A 49 12.38 -16.72 -8.95
N LEU A 50 11.83 -15.96 -9.89
CA LEU A 50 10.72 -16.45 -10.73
C LEU A 50 11.17 -16.95 -12.10
N GLY A 51 12.46 -16.80 -12.47
CA GLY A 51 13.02 -17.26 -13.73
C GLY A 51 12.43 -16.57 -14.96
N ILE A 52 11.92 -15.34 -14.81
CA ILE A 52 11.33 -14.60 -15.92
C ILE A 52 12.44 -14.06 -16.81
N ASP A 53 12.26 -14.17 -18.13
CA ASP A 53 13.20 -13.68 -19.13
C ASP A 53 13.46 -12.17 -18.97
N SER A 54 14.74 -11.80 -18.82
CA SER A 54 15.17 -10.41 -18.60
C SER A 54 14.70 -9.47 -19.72
N SER A 55 14.54 -9.95 -20.94
CA SER A 55 14.05 -9.13 -22.07
C SER A 55 12.59 -8.68 -21.91
N LYS A 56 11.80 -9.35 -21.07
CA LYS A 56 10.38 -9.05 -20.85
C LYS A 56 10.10 -8.27 -19.57
N ILE A 57 11.10 -8.11 -18.68
CA ILE A 57 10.91 -7.62 -17.34
C ILE A 57 10.34 -6.21 -17.29
N ASP A 58 10.85 -5.30 -18.12
CA ASP A 58 10.40 -3.89 -18.08
C ASP A 58 8.95 -3.77 -18.49
N ASP A 59 8.55 -4.40 -19.57
CA ASP A 59 7.16 -4.36 -20.05
C ASP A 59 6.23 -5.07 -19.07
N LEU A 60 6.63 -6.25 -18.61
CA LEU A 60 5.83 -7.03 -17.67
C LEU A 60 5.63 -6.28 -16.34
N SER A 61 6.70 -5.78 -15.73
CA SER A 61 6.61 -5.02 -14.47
C SER A 61 5.70 -3.81 -14.61
N ASN A 62 5.83 -3.06 -15.71
CA ASN A 62 4.99 -1.89 -15.96
C ASN A 62 3.51 -2.25 -16.16
N LEU A 63 3.21 -3.31 -16.93
CA LEU A 63 1.84 -3.78 -17.14
C LEU A 63 1.20 -4.26 -15.84
N LEU A 64 1.93 -5.04 -15.03
CA LEU A 64 1.44 -5.54 -13.76
C LEU A 64 1.16 -4.40 -12.77
N TYR A 65 2.11 -3.49 -12.60
CA TYR A 65 1.93 -2.31 -11.74
C TYR A 65 0.72 -1.46 -12.19
N LYS A 66 0.60 -1.22 -13.50
CA LYS A 66 -0.48 -0.40 -14.05
C LYS A 66 -1.87 -1.00 -13.83
N ASN A 67 -2.00 -2.32 -13.96
CA ASN A 67 -3.31 -2.98 -13.92
C ASN A 67 -3.71 -3.47 -12.52
N TYR A 68 -2.75 -3.75 -11.63
CA TYR A 68 -3.02 -4.38 -10.33
C TYR A 68 -2.60 -3.54 -9.12
N GLY A 69 -2.04 -2.35 -9.32
CA GLY A 69 -1.62 -1.46 -8.23
C GLY A 69 -0.20 -1.70 -7.76
N THR A 70 0.23 -2.95 -7.63
CA THR A 70 1.63 -3.34 -7.37
C THR A 70 2.05 -4.45 -8.33
N THR A 71 3.36 -4.54 -8.62
CA THR A 71 3.90 -5.65 -9.44
C THR A 71 3.65 -7.00 -8.76
N MET A 72 3.80 -7.07 -7.43
CA MET A 72 3.52 -8.26 -6.63
C MET A 72 2.08 -8.77 -6.81
N SER A 73 1.12 -7.86 -6.71
CA SER A 73 -0.30 -8.16 -6.89
C SER A 73 -0.58 -8.70 -8.30
N GLY A 74 0.09 -8.12 -9.30
CA GLY A 74 -0.03 -8.57 -10.67
C GLY A 74 0.61 -9.94 -10.93
N LEU A 75 1.79 -10.21 -10.36
CA LEU A 75 2.46 -11.52 -10.46
C LEU A 75 1.56 -12.63 -9.90
N ARG A 76 0.94 -12.39 -8.75
CA ARG A 76 -0.03 -13.34 -8.16
C ARG A 76 -1.26 -13.53 -9.06
N ALA A 77 -1.76 -12.44 -9.64
CA ALA A 77 -2.92 -12.50 -10.54
C ALA A 77 -2.66 -13.36 -11.78
N ILE A 78 -1.48 -13.22 -12.40
CA ILE A 78 -1.15 -13.97 -13.63
C ILE A 78 -0.67 -15.40 -13.36
N GLY A 79 -0.58 -15.84 -12.09
CA GLY A 79 -0.37 -17.24 -11.73
C GLY A 79 1.00 -17.58 -11.15
N TYR A 80 1.89 -16.59 -10.91
CA TYR A 80 3.12 -16.89 -10.18
C TYR A 80 2.81 -17.15 -8.71
N ASP A 81 3.39 -18.22 -8.16
CA ASP A 81 3.29 -18.58 -6.75
C ASP A 81 4.63 -18.35 -6.06
N PHE A 82 4.61 -17.63 -4.94
CA PHE A 82 5.80 -17.31 -4.13
C PHE A 82 5.39 -16.88 -2.74
N ASP A 83 6.32 -17.04 -1.81
CA ASP A 83 6.17 -16.61 -0.43
C ASP A 83 6.23 -15.07 -0.32
N TYR A 84 5.28 -14.47 0.40
CA TYR A 84 5.18 -13.02 0.54
C TYR A 84 6.28 -12.44 1.43
N ASP A 85 6.68 -13.17 2.47
CA ASP A 85 7.74 -12.73 3.38
C ASP A 85 9.11 -12.81 2.68
N GLU A 86 9.34 -13.85 1.85
CA GLU A 86 10.53 -13.94 1.00
C GLU A 86 10.58 -12.78 0.00
N TYR A 87 9.45 -12.48 -0.67
CA TYR A 87 9.37 -11.38 -1.62
C TYR A 87 9.70 -10.03 -0.94
N HIS A 88 9.06 -9.72 0.17
CA HIS A 88 9.29 -8.47 0.88
C HIS A 88 10.70 -8.37 1.44
N SER A 89 11.24 -9.45 1.99
CA SER A 89 12.63 -9.51 2.47
C SER A 89 13.64 -9.26 1.33
N PHE A 90 13.39 -9.83 0.15
CA PHE A 90 14.25 -9.62 -1.01
C PHE A 90 14.14 -8.18 -1.54
N VAL A 91 12.93 -7.66 -1.68
CA VAL A 91 12.67 -6.36 -2.29
C VAL A 91 12.98 -5.22 -1.33
N HIS A 92 12.43 -5.23 -0.13
CA HIS A 92 12.60 -4.16 0.85
C HIS A 92 13.85 -4.32 1.72
N GLY A 93 14.29 -5.56 1.98
CA GLY A 93 15.47 -5.80 2.80
C GLY A 93 16.77 -5.20 2.25
N ARG A 94 16.85 -4.97 0.95
CA ARG A 94 18.02 -4.42 0.22
C ARG A 94 17.97 -2.92 -0.02
N LEU A 95 16.95 -2.22 0.49
CA LEU A 95 16.78 -0.78 0.26
C LEU A 95 17.84 0.05 0.98
N PRO A 96 18.30 1.17 0.39
CA PRO A 96 19.31 2.05 0.97
C PRO A 96 18.69 2.98 2.04
N TYR A 97 18.26 2.41 3.17
CA TYR A 97 17.61 3.16 4.26
C TYR A 97 18.49 4.23 4.90
N GLU A 98 19.80 4.15 4.72
CA GLU A 98 20.75 5.18 5.15
C GLU A 98 20.55 6.52 4.44
N ASN A 99 19.84 6.52 3.31
CA ASN A 99 19.47 7.74 2.59
C ASN A 99 18.33 8.51 3.26
N LEU A 100 17.50 7.81 4.06
CA LEU A 100 16.46 8.46 4.84
C LEU A 100 17.09 9.20 6.02
N LYS A 101 16.69 10.45 6.19
CA LYS A 101 17.19 11.33 7.26
C LYS A 101 16.01 11.90 8.05
N PRO A 102 16.15 12.05 9.37
CA PRO A 102 15.16 12.73 10.18
C PRO A 102 14.85 14.14 9.63
N ASP A 103 13.56 14.47 9.61
CA ASP A 103 13.07 15.82 9.30
C ASP A 103 12.40 16.41 10.56
N PRO A 104 13.12 17.23 11.32
CA PRO A 104 12.59 17.85 12.53
C PRO A 104 11.42 18.81 12.27
N ILE A 105 11.35 19.39 11.06
CA ILE A 105 10.27 20.31 10.69
C ILE A 105 8.98 19.50 10.52
N LEU A 106 9.04 18.44 9.72
CA LEU A 106 7.91 17.53 9.52
C LEU A 106 7.48 16.88 10.85
N ARG A 107 8.44 16.41 11.64
CA ARG A 107 8.16 15.83 12.96
C ARG A 107 7.41 16.81 13.87
N ASN A 108 7.93 18.03 14.03
CA ASN A 108 7.30 19.04 14.86
C ASN A 108 5.90 19.42 14.37
N LEU A 109 5.71 19.50 13.04
CA LEU A 109 4.41 19.71 12.43
C LEU A 109 3.45 18.58 12.80
N LEU A 110 3.83 17.31 12.59
CA LEU A 110 2.98 16.16 12.89
C LEU A 110 2.59 16.11 14.38
N LEU A 111 3.54 16.39 15.28
CA LEU A 111 3.28 16.41 16.73
C LEU A 111 2.37 17.57 17.15
N SER A 112 2.40 18.71 16.44
CA SER A 112 1.53 19.87 16.75
C SER A 112 0.08 19.66 16.32
N LEU A 113 -0.21 18.71 15.42
CA LEU A 113 -1.54 18.45 14.91
C LEU A 113 -2.35 17.58 15.89
N PRO A 114 -3.50 18.07 16.43
CA PRO A 114 -4.29 17.37 17.44
C PRO A 114 -5.23 16.30 16.84
N TYR A 115 -4.87 15.73 15.72
CA TYR A 115 -5.65 14.72 15.01
C TYR A 115 -5.06 13.34 15.20
N ARG A 116 -5.89 12.31 15.11
CA ARG A 116 -5.41 10.94 14.91
C ARG A 116 -4.57 10.91 13.63
N LYS A 117 -3.46 10.20 13.65
CA LYS A 117 -2.57 10.03 12.48
C LYS A 117 -2.25 8.57 12.28
N LEU A 118 -2.49 8.06 11.09
CA LEU A 118 -2.27 6.66 10.72
C LEU A 118 -1.47 6.59 9.41
N ILE A 119 -0.64 5.57 9.30
CA ILE A 119 0.00 5.20 8.03
C ILE A 119 -0.90 4.22 7.27
N PHE A 120 -0.99 4.38 5.95
CA PHE A 120 -1.64 3.44 5.05
C PHE A 120 -0.77 3.19 3.82
N THR A 121 0.02 2.13 3.85
CA THR A 121 0.99 1.77 2.81
C THR A 121 0.69 0.42 2.16
N ASN A 122 1.10 0.24 0.90
CA ASN A 122 1.12 -1.06 0.24
C ASN A 122 2.35 -1.91 0.62
N ALA A 123 3.33 -1.32 1.30
CA ALA A 123 4.52 -2.03 1.76
C ALA A 123 4.23 -2.92 2.98
N ASP A 124 5.16 -3.83 3.27
CA ASP A 124 5.13 -4.67 4.46
C ASP A 124 5.45 -3.89 5.75
N LYS A 125 5.11 -4.49 6.87
CA LYS A 125 5.29 -3.89 8.20
C LYS A 125 6.76 -3.60 8.51
N VAL A 126 7.66 -4.50 8.13
CA VAL A 126 9.10 -4.37 8.42
C VAL A 126 9.67 -3.14 7.72
N HIS A 127 9.31 -2.94 6.43
CA HIS A 127 9.69 -1.74 5.69
C HIS A 127 9.13 -0.47 6.36
N ALA A 128 7.83 -0.46 6.65
CA ALA A 128 7.16 0.70 7.21
C ALA A 128 7.78 1.14 8.56
N VAL A 129 8.00 0.21 9.47
CA VAL A 129 8.64 0.48 10.77
C VAL A 129 10.07 0.99 10.58
N LYS A 130 10.85 0.37 9.70
CA LYS A 130 12.24 0.77 9.43
C LYS A 130 12.32 2.16 8.80
N ALA A 131 11.44 2.47 7.84
CA ALA A 131 11.39 3.80 7.23
C ALA A 131 11.02 4.88 8.25
N LEU A 132 9.95 4.67 9.05
CA LEU A 132 9.54 5.62 10.09
C LEU A 132 10.64 5.85 11.12
N SER A 133 11.34 4.80 11.55
CA SER A 133 12.46 4.94 12.50
C SER A 133 13.62 5.74 11.90
N ARG A 134 13.95 5.54 10.63
CA ARG A 134 14.99 6.32 9.96
C ARG A 134 14.61 7.79 9.79
N LEU A 135 13.32 8.07 9.64
CA LEU A 135 12.79 9.43 9.56
C LEU A 135 12.60 10.09 10.94
N GLY A 136 12.71 9.32 12.04
CA GLY A 136 12.42 9.78 13.40
C GLY A 136 10.95 10.13 13.62
N LEU A 137 10.04 9.38 12.97
CA LEU A 137 8.59 9.64 12.97
C LEU A 137 7.77 8.53 13.62
N GLU A 138 8.39 7.52 14.24
CA GLU A 138 7.74 6.32 14.77
C GLU A 138 6.65 6.61 15.82
N ASP A 139 6.83 7.67 16.61
CA ASP A 139 5.89 8.10 17.66
C ASP A 139 4.90 9.18 17.21
N CYS A 140 4.94 9.56 15.93
CA CYS A 140 3.99 10.53 15.35
C CYS A 140 2.66 9.90 14.94
N PHE A 141 2.57 8.58 14.86
CA PHE A 141 1.42 7.85 14.33
C PHE A 141 0.88 6.85 15.34
N GLU A 142 -0.46 6.71 15.41
CA GLU A 142 -1.15 5.73 16.26
C GLU A 142 -0.95 4.29 15.78
N GLY A 143 -0.78 4.09 14.47
CA GLY A 143 -0.69 2.77 13.89
C GLY A 143 -0.36 2.78 12.40
N ILE A 144 -0.13 1.57 11.89
CA ILE A 144 0.25 1.32 10.50
C ILE A 144 -0.71 0.30 9.91
N ILE A 145 -1.38 0.68 8.83
CA ILE A 145 -2.13 -0.21 7.95
C ILE A 145 -1.19 -0.55 6.79
N CYS A 146 -0.71 -1.77 6.75
CA CYS A 146 0.30 -2.24 5.81
C CYS A 146 -0.17 -3.49 5.07
N PHE A 147 0.69 -4.10 4.27
CA PHE A 147 0.37 -5.30 3.50
C PHE A 147 -0.26 -6.40 4.36
N GLU A 148 0.35 -6.77 5.48
CA GLU A 148 -0.14 -7.84 6.35
C GLU A 148 -1.47 -7.51 7.03
N THR A 149 -1.75 -6.22 7.23
CA THR A 149 -3.04 -5.78 7.78
C THR A 149 -4.19 -6.06 6.81
N LEU A 150 -3.93 -5.86 5.51
CA LEU A 150 -4.93 -6.07 4.45
C LEU A 150 -4.97 -7.51 3.95
N ASN A 151 -3.87 -8.27 4.12
CA ASN A 151 -3.69 -9.62 3.62
C ASN A 151 -3.27 -10.57 4.77
N PRO A 152 -4.10 -10.75 5.80
CA PRO A 152 -3.74 -11.59 6.93
C PRO A 152 -3.57 -13.05 6.46
N ILE A 153 -2.44 -13.66 6.79
CA ILE A 153 -2.22 -15.09 6.58
C ILE A 153 -3.06 -15.80 7.65
N HIS A 154 -4.12 -16.48 7.25
CA HIS A 154 -4.78 -17.43 8.12
C HIS A 154 -3.83 -18.61 8.33
N LYS A 155 -3.01 -18.57 9.37
CA LYS A 155 -2.42 -19.78 9.91
C LYS A 155 -3.60 -20.62 10.40
N SER A 156 -3.92 -21.70 9.68
CA SER A 156 -4.79 -22.73 10.20
C SER A 156 -4.15 -23.22 11.51
N ILE A 157 -4.70 -22.77 12.62
CA ILE A 157 -4.40 -23.34 13.93
C ILE A 157 -4.95 -24.75 13.85
N ILE A 158 -4.10 -25.74 13.69
CA ILE A 158 -4.45 -27.11 14.01
C ILE A 158 -4.54 -27.11 15.54
N SER A 159 -5.70 -26.78 16.06
CA SER A 159 -6.07 -27.10 17.42
C SER A 159 -6.66 -28.52 17.36
N ASP A 160 -5.99 -29.46 17.98
CA ASP A 160 -6.53 -30.76 18.36
C ASP A 160 -7.60 -30.53 19.45
N ASP A 161 -8.74 -29.97 19.10
CA ASP A 161 -9.96 -30.01 19.91
C ASP A 161 -11.16 -29.95 18.97
N GLU A 162 -11.86 -31.08 18.94
CA GLU A 162 -13.14 -31.27 18.28
C GLU A 162 -14.18 -30.32 18.88
N ASP A 163 -14.70 -29.39 18.08
CA ASP A 163 -16.13 -29.01 18.12
C ASP A 163 -16.50 -28.16 16.90
N ASP A 164 -17.53 -28.60 16.24
CA ASP A 164 -18.09 -28.17 14.96
C ASP A 164 -18.42 -26.68 14.86
N ILE A 165 -17.82 -25.98 13.84
CA ILE A 165 -18.54 -24.93 13.10
C ILE A 165 -18.14 -25.02 11.62
N GLU A 166 -19.03 -25.50 10.78
CA GLU A 166 -18.95 -25.46 9.32
C GLU A 166 -18.88 -24.00 8.85
N PHE A 167 -17.74 -23.61 8.29
CA PHE A 167 -17.66 -22.43 7.43
C PHE A 167 -17.18 -22.88 6.04
N VAL A 168 -18.11 -22.84 5.09
CA VAL A 168 -17.87 -23.17 3.68
C VAL A 168 -16.91 -22.15 3.08
N GLY A 169 -15.68 -22.53 2.90
CA GLY A 169 -14.63 -21.76 2.23
C GLY A 169 -13.57 -22.69 1.69
N SER A 170 -13.65 -22.95 0.39
CA SER A 170 -12.63 -23.50 -0.53
C SER A 170 -11.58 -24.46 0.05
N THR A 171 -11.87 -25.72 -0.11
CA THR A 171 -10.95 -26.86 0.07
C THR A 171 -9.72 -26.74 -0.81
N SER A 172 -8.56 -26.50 -0.23
CA SER A 172 -7.30 -26.87 -0.85
C SER A 172 -6.93 -28.29 -0.42
N THR A 173 -7.42 -29.28 -1.16
CA THR A 173 -6.91 -30.65 -1.12
C THR A 173 -5.48 -30.66 -1.65
N SER A 174 -4.55 -30.99 -0.77
CA SER A 174 -3.18 -31.34 -1.15
C SER A 174 -3.21 -32.69 -1.89
N ASN A 175 -3.39 -32.63 -3.21
CA ASN A 175 -3.03 -33.72 -4.10
C ASN A 175 -1.77 -33.32 -4.86
N ASN A 176 -0.68 -34.05 -4.62
CA ASN A 176 0.53 -34.06 -5.44
C ASN A 176 0.17 -34.54 -6.86
N SER A 177 -0.36 -33.66 -7.65
CA SER A 177 -0.32 -33.73 -9.10
C SER A 177 0.29 -32.41 -9.56
N ALA A 178 1.42 -32.49 -10.28
CA ALA A 178 2.03 -31.34 -10.94
C ALA A 178 0.99 -30.74 -11.90
N THR A 179 0.13 -29.87 -11.38
CA THR A 179 -0.73 -29.03 -12.22
C THR A 179 0.21 -28.03 -12.87
N ASN A 180 0.37 -28.15 -14.20
CA ASN A 180 0.95 -27.08 -15.01
C ASN A 180 0.11 -25.83 -14.76
N ILE A 181 0.52 -25.01 -13.80
CA ILE A 181 -0.06 -23.68 -13.58
C ILE A 181 0.28 -22.87 -14.82
N GLN A 182 -0.71 -22.68 -15.67
CA GLN A 182 -0.52 -21.90 -16.91
C GLN A 182 -0.42 -20.43 -16.52
N ILE A 183 0.77 -19.86 -16.63
CA ILE A 183 1.00 -18.43 -16.45
C ILE A 183 0.25 -17.66 -17.54
N PHE A 184 -0.57 -16.68 -17.14
CA PHE A 184 -1.30 -15.83 -18.07
C PHE A 184 -0.33 -14.83 -18.74
N ASP A 185 -0.24 -14.87 -20.07
CA ASP A 185 0.62 -13.94 -20.83
C ASP A 185 -0.08 -12.58 -21.01
N ILE A 186 0.13 -11.71 -20.04
CA ILE A 186 -0.43 -10.34 -20.06
C ILE A 186 0.17 -9.47 -21.16
N ILE A 187 1.42 -9.74 -21.58
CA ILE A 187 2.08 -8.98 -22.67
C ILE A 187 1.38 -9.29 -23.98
N ASP A 188 1.20 -10.58 -24.30
CA ASP A 188 0.49 -11.00 -25.53
C ASP A 188 -0.97 -10.55 -25.52
N HIS A 189 -1.61 -10.58 -24.35
CA HIS A 189 -2.99 -10.08 -24.17
C HIS A 189 -3.17 -8.63 -24.61
N PHE A 190 -2.23 -7.74 -24.24
CA PHE A 190 -2.28 -6.33 -24.65
C PHE A 190 -1.71 -6.07 -26.03
N ALA A 191 -0.80 -6.93 -26.52
CA ALA A 191 -0.26 -6.82 -27.89
C ALA A 191 -1.27 -7.23 -28.96
N LYS A 192 -2.15 -8.21 -28.64
CA LYS A 192 -3.16 -8.75 -29.56
C LYS A 192 -4.52 -8.77 -28.87
N PRO A 193 -5.19 -7.62 -28.72
CA PRO A 193 -6.47 -7.57 -28.03
C PRO A 193 -7.49 -8.47 -28.72
N ASN A 194 -7.87 -9.55 -28.05
CA ASN A 194 -8.94 -10.43 -28.47
C ASN A 194 -10.26 -9.90 -27.92
N PRO A 195 -11.21 -9.46 -28.75
CA PRO A 195 -12.48 -8.92 -28.27
C PRO A 195 -13.28 -9.86 -27.37
N ASN A 196 -12.97 -11.18 -27.39
CA ASN A 196 -13.62 -12.20 -26.58
C ASN A 196 -12.92 -12.47 -25.23
N VAL A 197 -11.77 -11.86 -24.93
CA VAL A 197 -11.02 -12.04 -23.67
C VAL A 197 -10.72 -10.67 -23.08
N LEU A 198 -11.75 -10.04 -22.52
CA LEU A 198 -11.64 -8.68 -21.93
C LEU A 198 -11.36 -8.68 -20.43
N VAL A 199 -11.28 -9.84 -19.78
CA VAL A 199 -11.17 -9.91 -18.32
C VAL A 199 -9.79 -10.37 -17.90
N LEU A 200 -9.03 -9.46 -17.32
CA LEU A 200 -7.76 -9.79 -16.66
C LEU A 200 -8.01 -10.73 -15.47
N PRO A 201 -7.07 -11.67 -15.18
CA PRO A 201 -7.15 -12.51 -14.00
C PRO A 201 -7.26 -11.66 -12.72
N LYS A 202 -8.04 -12.13 -11.75
CA LYS A 202 -8.16 -11.44 -10.46
C LYS A 202 -6.95 -11.72 -9.59
N THR A 203 -6.49 -10.69 -8.88
CA THR A 203 -5.46 -10.84 -7.86
C THR A 203 -6.07 -11.29 -6.53
N PRO A 204 -5.39 -12.18 -5.78
CA PRO A 204 -5.76 -12.46 -4.39
C PRO A 204 -5.29 -11.38 -3.41
N ILE A 205 -4.42 -10.45 -3.85
CA ILE A 205 -3.83 -9.43 -2.99
C ILE A 205 -4.72 -8.19 -2.93
N VAL A 206 -5.00 -7.75 -1.71
CA VAL A 206 -5.73 -6.51 -1.40
C VAL A 206 -4.73 -5.38 -1.22
N CYS A 207 -4.75 -4.37 -2.10
CA CYS A 207 -3.83 -3.22 -2.06
C CYS A 207 -4.45 -1.98 -2.73
N LYS A 208 -3.91 -0.79 -2.44
CA LYS A 208 -4.20 0.44 -3.20
C LYS A 208 -3.77 0.23 -4.66
N PRO A 209 -4.50 0.73 -5.66
CA PRO A 209 -5.62 1.68 -5.65
C PRO A 209 -7.01 1.03 -5.61
N SER A 210 -7.17 -0.22 -5.17
CA SER A 210 -8.50 -0.84 -5.04
C SER A 210 -9.35 -0.07 -4.03
N GLU A 211 -10.58 0.29 -4.43
CA GLU A 211 -11.54 0.91 -3.53
C GLU A 211 -11.84 0.00 -2.34
N SER A 212 -11.99 -1.31 -2.57
CA SER A 212 -12.20 -2.30 -1.50
C SER A 212 -11.04 -2.34 -0.49
N ALA A 213 -9.80 -2.11 -0.93
CA ALA A 213 -8.66 -2.02 -0.03
C ALA A 213 -8.74 -0.77 0.88
N ILE A 214 -9.16 0.36 0.31
CA ILE A 214 -9.34 1.61 1.07
C ILE A 214 -10.51 1.47 2.05
N GLU A 215 -11.65 0.94 1.60
CA GLU A 215 -12.81 0.69 2.46
C GLU A 215 -12.48 -0.26 3.63
N PHE A 216 -11.69 -1.31 3.34
CA PHE A 216 -11.26 -2.26 4.36
C PHE A 216 -10.30 -1.58 5.37
N ALA A 217 -9.37 -0.77 4.91
CA ALA A 217 -8.48 0.02 5.76
C ALA A 217 -9.27 0.98 6.68
N LEU A 218 -10.25 1.70 6.14
CA LEU A 218 -11.13 2.57 6.91
C LEU A 218 -11.93 1.81 7.96
N LYS A 219 -12.45 0.63 7.60
CA LYS A 219 -13.20 -0.23 8.52
C LYS A 219 -12.33 -0.72 9.68
N ILE A 220 -11.14 -1.25 9.40
CA ILE A 220 -10.20 -1.75 10.43
C ILE A 220 -9.83 -0.62 11.42
N ALA A 221 -9.57 0.58 10.91
CA ALA A 221 -9.16 1.71 11.72
C ALA A 221 -10.34 2.48 12.35
N ASN A 222 -11.57 2.03 12.10
CA ASN A 222 -12.81 2.71 12.53
C ASN A 222 -12.82 4.19 12.13
N LEU A 223 -12.61 4.48 10.84
CA LEU A 223 -12.54 5.82 10.28
C LEU A 223 -13.79 6.16 9.48
N ASN A 224 -14.28 7.39 9.67
CA ASN A 224 -15.30 7.97 8.80
C ASN A 224 -14.62 8.61 7.57
N PRO A 225 -14.91 8.16 6.33
CA PRO A 225 -14.28 8.69 5.13
C PRO A 225 -14.47 10.20 4.97
N GLN A 226 -15.68 10.75 5.29
CA GLN A 226 -15.98 12.18 5.17
C GLN A 226 -15.26 13.05 6.22
N ARG A 227 -14.65 12.44 7.22
CA ARG A 227 -13.89 13.10 8.29
C ARG A 227 -12.43 12.66 8.32
N THR A 228 -11.95 12.06 7.24
CA THR A 228 -10.58 11.61 7.06
C THR A 228 -9.93 12.34 5.89
N LEU A 229 -8.75 12.92 6.11
CA LEU A 229 -7.93 13.53 5.07
C LEU A 229 -6.78 12.60 4.71
N PHE A 230 -6.69 12.22 3.44
CA PHE A 230 -5.70 11.28 2.93
C PHE A 230 -4.60 11.97 2.13
N PHE A 231 -3.35 11.82 2.58
CA PHE A 231 -2.13 12.32 1.94
C PHE A 231 -1.47 11.19 1.16
N GLU A 232 -1.20 11.42 -0.13
CA GLU A 232 -0.77 10.36 -1.05
C GLU A 232 -0.05 10.97 -2.25
N ASP A 233 0.99 10.32 -2.79
CA ASP A 233 1.75 10.77 -3.97
C ASP A 233 1.20 10.21 -5.29
N SER A 234 0.46 9.10 -5.24
CA SER A 234 -0.10 8.43 -6.42
C SER A 234 -1.46 9.00 -6.81
N VAL A 235 -1.56 9.56 -8.01
CA VAL A 235 -2.82 10.05 -8.58
C VAL A 235 -3.91 8.96 -8.59
N ARG A 236 -3.54 7.70 -8.84
CA ARG A 236 -4.50 6.58 -8.86
C ARG A 236 -5.09 6.31 -7.49
N ASN A 237 -4.26 6.35 -6.45
CA ASN A 237 -4.70 6.17 -5.07
C ASN A 237 -5.56 7.35 -4.60
N ILE A 238 -5.19 8.58 -4.98
CA ILE A 238 -6.01 9.79 -4.77
C ILE A 238 -7.40 9.64 -5.40
N GLN A 239 -7.46 9.20 -6.65
CA GLN A 239 -8.75 9.01 -7.34
C GLN A 239 -9.61 7.94 -6.67
N ALA A 240 -9.01 6.82 -6.26
CA ALA A 240 -9.71 5.77 -5.53
C ALA A 240 -10.20 6.26 -4.15
N GLY A 241 -9.36 7.00 -3.41
CA GLY A 241 -9.75 7.61 -2.13
C GLY A 241 -10.94 8.55 -2.26
N LYS A 242 -10.96 9.40 -3.31
CA LYS A 242 -12.10 10.29 -3.60
C LYS A 242 -13.39 9.51 -3.89
N ARG A 243 -13.32 8.40 -4.64
CA ARG A 243 -14.51 7.57 -4.92
C ARG A 243 -15.08 6.91 -3.67
N VAL A 244 -14.22 6.60 -2.70
CA VAL A 244 -14.65 6.07 -1.38
C VAL A 244 -15.17 7.18 -0.45
N GLY A 245 -15.00 8.45 -0.81
CA GLY A 245 -15.52 9.60 -0.06
C GLY A 245 -14.50 10.29 0.85
N LEU A 246 -13.20 9.99 0.69
CA LEU A 246 -12.13 10.68 1.39
C LEU A 246 -11.89 12.08 0.81
N ASP A 247 -11.62 13.07 1.66
CA ASP A 247 -10.87 14.24 1.24
C ASP A 247 -9.40 13.85 1.03
N THR A 248 -8.76 14.37 -0.02
CA THR A 248 -7.42 13.93 -0.41
C THR A 248 -6.48 15.09 -0.69
N VAL A 249 -5.21 14.90 -0.38
CA VAL A 249 -4.10 15.80 -0.71
C VAL A 249 -3.08 15.04 -1.55
N LEU A 250 -2.88 15.47 -2.79
CA LEU A 250 -1.81 14.96 -3.62
C LEU A 250 -0.48 15.59 -3.16
N VAL A 251 0.40 14.78 -2.60
CA VAL A 251 1.76 15.20 -2.26
C VAL A 251 2.58 15.21 -3.55
N SER A 252 2.79 16.42 -4.10
CA SER A 252 3.49 16.53 -5.37
C SER A 252 5.00 16.44 -5.19
N LYS A 253 5.66 15.82 -6.16
CA LYS A 253 7.13 15.71 -6.30
C LYS A 253 7.79 17.02 -6.70
N LEU A 254 7.15 18.17 -6.48
CA LEU A 254 7.70 19.48 -6.76
C LEU A 254 8.94 19.70 -5.88
N GLU A 255 10.11 19.50 -6.47
CA GLU A 255 11.31 20.17 -6.00
C GLU A 255 11.00 21.67 -6.02
N ILE A 256 10.86 22.27 -4.84
CA ILE A 256 10.87 23.73 -4.76
C ILE A 256 12.29 24.11 -5.17
N LEU A 257 12.47 24.45 -6.44
CA LEU A 257 13.59 25.19 -6.91
C LEU A 257 13.52 26.56 -6.21
N PHE A 258 14.17 26.66 -5.06
CA PHE A 258 14.56 27.95 -4.52
C PHE A 258 15.60 28.54 -5.49
N LEU A 259 15.10 29.25 -6.49
CA LEU A 259 15.90 30.23 -7.20
C LEU A 259 16.09 31.41 -6.24
N PHE A 260 17.25 31.47 -5.61
CA PHE A 260 17.82 32.66 -5.03
C PHE A 260 18.84 33.26 -6.02
#